data_0b32eb0061394225c089d654bcd04b7e
#
_entry.id   0b32eb0061394225c089d654bcd04b7e
#
_cell.length_a   1.000
_cell.length_b   1.000
_cell.length_c   1.000
_cell.angle_alpha   90.00
_cell.angle_beta   90.00
_cell.angle_gamma   90.00
#
_symmetry.space_group_name_H-M   'P 1'
#
loop_
_entity.id
_entity.type
_entity.pdbx_description
1 polymer ?
#
loop_
_entity_poly.entity_id
_entity_poly.type
_entity_poly.pdbx_seq_one_letter_code
_entity_poly.pdbx_strand_id
1 'polypeptide(L)'
;LGLGVPEVVVADVRSVMGPAAALVHGHPSRRLAVIGVTGTNGKTTTVAIVASVLEALGRRCDTIGTLTGARTTPEGPALQRLLRAAVDAGHDAVAMEVSSHALDQRRVAGTRFRVAAFTNLGVDHLDHHGTMERYYQAKASLFVPDLADLAVVDARTPAGRRLADECSIPCVAISDADVEISELRPSRSRFTWRGHEVELPLGGAFNVANAVVAAEIVHGLGPSVADVAGALTLASAVPGRFETVAEGQPFTVVVDYAHTPDGLEAVLEAARAVTDNSLVVVFGAGGDRDATKRPQMGDVARRLADRVVVTDDNPRGEDPSAIVGAIVAGMATPPDLVEHDRRRAIRHALAGARAGDLVLVAGKGHE
;
A
#
# COMPACT_ATOMS: atom_id res chain seq x y z
N LEU A 1 40.58 -2.92 -8.75
CA LEU A 1 40.29 -4.25 -8.20
C LEU A 1 40.83 -5.41 -9.05
N GLY A 2 41.31 -5.18 -10.28
CA GLY A 2 42.00 -6.17 -11.11
C GLY A 2 41.14 -7.40 -11.47
N LEU A 3 39.87 -7.20 -11.73
CA LEU A 3 38.87 -8.28 -12.01
C LEU A 3 39.04 -8.90 -13.41
N GLY A 4 39.95 -8.42 -14.26
CA GLY A 4 40.15 -8.91 -15.63
C GLY A 4 39.05 -8.55 -16.61
N VAL A 5 38.16 -7.63 -16.22
CA VAL A 5 37.06 -7.05 -17.02
C VAL A 5 37.16 -5.53 -17.02
N PRO A 6 36.64 -4.82 -18.02
CA PRO A 6 36.60 -3.37 -18.01
C PRO A 6 35.91 -2.83 -16.74
N GLU A 7 36.56 -1.90 -16.07
CA GLU A 7 36.07 -1.24 -14.86
C GLU A 7 35.74 0.22 -15.18
N VAL A 8 34.58 0.69 -14.74
CA VAL A 8 34.18 2.10 -14.80
C VAL A 8 34.13 2.66 -13.39
N VAL A 9 34.99 3.59 -13.08
CA VAL A 9 35.01 4.26 -11.78
C VAL A 9 34.07 5.47 -11.83
N VAL A 10 33.13 5.54 -10.89
CA VAL A 10 32.12 6.61 -10.82
C VAL A 10 32.05 7.16 -9.40
N ALA A 11 31.64 8.42 -9.26
CA ALA A 11 31.50 9.08 -7.96
C ALA A 11 30.37 8.47 -7.11
N ASP A 12 29.28 8.05 -7.76
CA ASP A 12 28.12 7.42 -7.11
C ASP A 12 27.62 6.24 -7.94
N VAL A 13 27.87 5.03 -7.46
CA VAL A 13 27.47 3.78 -8.13
C VAL A 13 25.95 3.68 -8.25
N ARG A 14 25.20 4.17 -7.26
CA ARG A 14 23.72 4.08 -7.27
C ARG A 14 23.08 4.94 -8.35
N SER A 15 23.72 6.07 -8.70
CA SER A 15 23.20 6.95 -9.77
C SER A 15 23.34 6.36 -11.17
N VAL A 16 24.32 5.49 -11.39
CA VAL A 16 24.64 4.93 -12.73
C VAL A 16 24.20 3.48 -12.90
N MET A 17 24.01 2.74 -11.81
CA MET A 17 23.70 1.30 -11.86
C MET A 17 22.37 1.00 -12.57
N GLY A 18 21.32 1.77 -12.26
CA GLY A 18 20.01 1.65 -12.89
C GLY A 18 20.03 2.03 -14.39
N PRO A 19 20.54 3.23 -14.76
CA PRO A 19 20.72 3.62 -16.17
C PRO A 19 21.58 2.66 -16.98
N ALA A 20 22.68 2.15 -16.44
CA ALA A 20 23.50 1.15 -17.10
C ALA A 20 22.74 -0.17 -17.34
N ALA A 21 22.00 -0.63 -16.35
CA ALA A 21 21.14 -1.81 -16.50
C ALA A 21 20.02 -1.56 -17.52
N ALA A 22 19.41 -0.37 -17.54
CA ALA A 22 18.41 -0.01 -18.54
C ALA A 22 18.97 -0.10 -19.96
N LEU A 23 20.19 0.40 -20.16
CA LEU A 23 20.90 0.30 -21.45
C LEU A 23 21.13 -1.16 -21.85
N VAL A 24 21.66 -2.00 -20.95
CA VAL A 24 21.93 -3.43 -21.18
C VAL A 24 20.64 -4.18 -21.56
N HIS A 25 19.50 -3.83 -20.93
CA HIS A 25 18.20 -4.43 -21.20
C HIS A 25 17.39 -3.74 -22.30
N GLY A 26 17.98 -2.76 -23.03
CA GLY A 26 17.36 -2.08 -24.17
C GLY A 26 16.23 -1.12 -23.78
N HIS A 27 16.37 -0.44 -22.65
CA HIS A 27 15.41 0.56 -22.13
C HIS A 27 13.97 0.05 -22.06
N PRO A 28 13.67 -1.03 -21.32
CA PRO A 28 12.38 -1.71 -21.38
C PRO A 28 11.21 -0.81 -20.95
N SER A 29 11.41 0.15 -20.06
CA SER A 29 10.38 1.11 -19.62
C SER A 29 9.90 2.07 -20.71
N ARG A 30 10.60 2.15 -21.86
CA ARG A 30 10.14 2.92 -23.03
C ARG A 30 9.18 2.12 -23.91
N ARG A 31 9.08 0.81 -23.67
CA ARG A 31 8.24 -0.14 -24.45
C ARG A 31 7.00 -0.58 -23.68
N LEU A 32 6.90 -0.21 -22.41
CA LEU A 32 5.80 -0.52 -21.50
C LEU A 32 5.20 0.78 -20.95
N ALA A 33 3.93 0.76 -20.62
CA ALA A 33 3.36 1.75 -19.72
C ALA A 33 3.75 1.37 -18.27
N VAL A 34 4.87 1.91 -17.75
CA VAL A 34 5.27 1.67 -16.37
C VAL A 34 4.54 2.65 -15.47
N ILE A 35 3.83 2.11 -14.47
CA ILE A 35 3.08 2.87 -13.46
C ILE A 35 3.82 2.72 -12.12
N GLY A 36 4.18 3.82 -11.47
CA GLY A 36 4.83 3.82 -10.17
C GLY A 36 3.90 4.38 -9.10
N VAL A 37 3.57 3.59 -8.07
CA VAL A 37 2.72 4.02 -6.95
C VAL A 37 3.55 4.19 -5.69
N THR A 38 3.60 5.41 -5.14
CA THR A 38 4.23 5.70 -3.85
C THR A 38 3.22 6.25 -2.84
N GLY A 39 3.58 6.19 -1.57
CA GLY A 39 2.79 6.62 -0.41
C GLY A 39 3.18 5.83 0.83
N THR A 40 2.66 6.16 1.98
CA THR A 40 2.85 5.37 3.20
C THR A 40 1.98 4.11 3.11
N ASN A 41 0.69 4.26 2.91
CA ASN A 41 -0.30 3.19 2.80
C ASN A 41 -0.94 3.16 1.39
N GLY A 42 -1.62 2.07 1.04
CA GLY A 42 -2.41 1.94 -0.19
C GLY A 42 -1.64 1.51 -1.44
N LYS A 43 -0.30 1.50 -1.46
CA LYS A 43 0.50 1.14 -2.63
C LYS A 43 0.11 -0.21 -3.25
N THR A 44 0.14 -1.27 -2.46
CA THR A 44 -0.16 -2.64 -2.91
C THR A 44 -1.56 -2.75 -3.47
N THR A 45 -2.55 -2.19 -2.77
CA THR A 45 -3.95 -2.21 -3.19
C THR A 45 -4.14 -1.42 -4.49
N THR A 46 -3.57 -0.21 -4.59
CA THR A 46 -3.66 0.60 -5.81
C THR A 46 -3.02 -0.12 -7.01
N VAL A 47 -1.82 -0.71 -6.83
CA VAL A 47 -1.14 -1.49 -7.88
C VAL A 47 -2.00 -2.68 -8.34
N ALA A 48 -2.60 -3.41 -7.40
CA ALA A 48 -3.47 -4.55 -7.71
C ALA A 48 -4.74 -4.11 -8.45
N ILE A 49 -5.38 -3.02 -8.02
CA ILE A 49 -6.57 -2.47 -8.70
C ILE A 49 -6.20 -1.99 -10.12
N VAL A 50 -5.08 -1.28 -10.30
CA VAL A 50 -4.61 -0.84 -11.63
C VAL A 50 -4.43 -2.03 -12.56
N ALA A 51 -3.75 -3.09 -12.10
CA ALA A 51 -3.54 -4.30 -12.90
C ALA A 51 -4.88 -4.95 -13.27
N SER A 52 -5.78 -5.16 -12.31
CA SER A 52 -7.10 -5.76 -12.52
C SER A 52 -7.96 -4.95 -13.50
N VAL A 53 -7.96 -3.61 -13.39
CA VAL A 53 -8.72 -2.74 -14.30
C VAL A 53 -8.13 -2.77 -15.71
N LEU A 54 -6.79 -2.75 -15.85
CA LEU A 54 -6.15 -2.88 -17.16
C LEU A 54 -6.46 -4.22 -17.82
N GLU A 55 -6.40 -5.31 -17.07
CA GLU A 55 -6.76 -6.65 -17.56
C GLU A 55 -8.23 -6.74 -17.98
N ALA A 56 -9.16 -6.16 -17.20
CA ALA A 56 -10.57 -6.06 -17.55
C ALA A 56 -10.81 -5.27 -18.86
N LEU A 57 -9.91 -4.32 -19.17
CA LEU A 57 -9.89 -3.55 -20.41
C LEU A 57 -9.10 -4.24 -21.54
N GLY A 58 -8.71 -5.50 -21.35
CA GLY A 58 -7.99 -6.29 -22.36
C GLY A 58 -6.49 -5.94 -22.52
N ARG A 59 -5.91 -5.21 -21.57
CA ARG A 59 -4.47 -4.87 -21.53
C ARG A 59 -3.74 -5.81 -20.58
N ARG A 60 -2.68 -6.45 -21.03
CA ARG A 60 -1.84 -7.32 -20.19
C ARG A 60 -0.96 -6.49 -19.27
N CYS A 61 -1.18 -6.60 -17.97
CA CYS A 61 -0.43 -5.87 -16.94
C CYS A 61 0.30 -6.83 -16.00
N ASP A 62 1.60 -6.64 -15.82
CA ASP A 62 2.37 -7.32 -14.78
C ASP A 62 2.48 -6.43 -13.54
N THR A 63 2.77 -7.03 -12.38
CA THR A 63 2.89 -6.30 -11.11
C THR A 63 4.23 -6.55 -10.44
N ILE A 64 4.81 -5.49 -9.85
CA ILE A 64 6.04 -5.56 -9.05
C ILE A 64 5.78 -4.92 -7.69
N GLY A 65 5.83 -5.70 -6.62
CA GLY A 65 5.55 -5.18 -5.29
C GLY A 65 5.68 -6.20 -4.18
N THR A 66 5.12 -5.89 -3.04
CA THR A 66 5.18 -6.68 -1.80
C THR A 66 4.62 -8.10 -1.98
N LEU A 67 3.60 -8.29 -2.82
CA LEU A 67 2.99 -9.60 -3.07
C LEU A 67 3.76 -10.47 -4.06
N THR A 68 4.63 -9.89 -4.89
CA THR A 68 5.26 -10.59 -6.01
C THR A 68 6.78 -10.74 -5.88
N GLY A 69 7.41 -10.11 -4.89
CA GLY A 69 8.86 -10.12 -4.77
C GLY A 69 9.38 -10.09 -3.34
N ALA A 70 10.65 -10.47 -3.17
CA ALA A 70 11.35 -10.42 -1.88
C ALA A 70 11.53 -8.98 -1.34
N ARG A 71 11.34 -7.97 -2.17
CA ARG A 71 11.38 -6.54 -1.81
C ARG A 71 10.25 -5.82 -2.52
N THR A 72 9.60 -4.91 -1.82
CA THR A 72 8.56 -4.02 -2.36
C THR A 72 9.01 -3.33 -3.66
N THR A 73 10.25 -2.85 -3.71
CA THR A 73 10.87 -2.29 -4.92
C THR A 73 12.24 -2.92 -5.11
N PRO A 74 12.49 -3.64 -6.20
CA PRO A 74 13.77 -4.28 -6.48
C PRO A 74 14.93 -3.28 -6.64
N GLU A 75 16.17 -3.77 -6.54
CA GLU A 75 17.37 -2.99 -6.92
C GLU A 75 17.36 -2.72 -8.43
N GLY A 76 17.98 -1.61 -8.86
CA GLY A 76 17.92 -1.14 -10.25
C GLY A 76 18.19 -2.21 -11.32
N PRO A 77 19.27 -3.01 -11.25
CA PRO A 77 19.52 -4.06 -12.22
C PRO A 77 18.43 -5.16 -12.25
N ALA A 78 17.92 -5.54 -11.08
CA ALA A 78 16.84 -6.51 -10.99
C ALA A 78 15.53 -5.94 -11.55
N LEU A 79 15.23 -4.67 -11.28
CA LEU A 79 14.07 -3.98 -11.83
C LEU A 79 14.11 -3.96 -13.36
N GLN A 80 15.25 -3.55 -13.96
CA GLN A 80 15.37 -3.50 -15.44
C GLN A 80 15.23 -4.87 -16.07
N ARG A 81 15.73 -5.93 -15.42
CA ARG A 81 15.54 -7.32 -15.87
C ARG A 81 14.07 -7.74 -15.82
N LEU A 82 13.32 -7.40 -14.76
CA LEU A 82 11.89 -7.68 -14.65
C LEU A 82 11.08 -6.94 -15.70
N LEU A 83 11.36 -5.65 -15.92
CA LEU A 83 10.73 -4.88 -16.99
C LEU A 83 11.04 -5.47 -18.37
N ARG A 84 12.25 -5.95 -18.59
CA ARG A 84 12.61 -6.64 -19.84
C ARG A 84 11.81 -7.93 -19.99
N ALA A 85 11.69 -8.74 -18.97
CA ALA A 85 10.90 -9.97 -18.98
C ALA A 85 9.42 -9.69 -19.29
N ALA A 86 8.84 -8.62 -18.75
CA ALA A 86 7.48 -8.20 -19.08
C ALA A 86 7.33 -7.82 -20.57
N VAL A 87 8.31 -7.11 -21.14
CA VAL A 87 8.34 -6.82 -22.59
C VAL A 87 8.37 -8.12 -23.39
N ASP A 88 9.25 -9.06 -23.03
CA ASP A 88 9.42 -10.33 -23.77
C ASP A 88 8.18 -11.24 -23.64
N ALA A 89 7.46 -11.13 -22.52
CA ALA A 89 6.17 -11.80 -22.31
C ALA A 89 4.99 -11.11 -23.03
N GLY A 90 5.22 -9.95 -23.67
CA GLY A 90 4.21 -9.20 -24.42
C GLY A 90 3.20 -8.47 -23.53
N HIS A 91 3.60 -8.02 -22.32
CA HIS A 91 2.76 -7.14 -21.50
C HIS A 91 2.71 -5.72 -22.11
N ASP A 92 1.58 -5.04 -21.90
CA ASP A 92 1.36 -3.65 -22.30
C ASP A 92 1.80 -2.68 -21.21
N ALA A 93 1.69 -3.12 -19.94
CA ALA A 93 1.95 -2.30 -18.77
C ALA A 93 2.63 -3.09 -17.65
N VAL A 94 3.28 -2.35 -16.75
CA VAL A 94 3.75 -2.84 -15.44
C VAL A 94 3.33 -1.84 -14.37
N ALA A 95 2.52 -2.27 -13.41
CA ALA A 95 2.19 -1.49 -12.22
C ALA A 95 3.11 -1.89 -11.06
N MET A 96 3.77 -0.92 -10.44
CA MET A 96 4.75 -1.23 -9.39
C MET A 96 4.68 -0.33 -8.17
N GLU A 97 4.98 -0.93 -7.03
CA GLU A 97 5.18 -0.19 -5.80
C GLU A 97 6.54 0.50 -5.79
N VAL A 98 6.57 1.80 -5.47
CA VAL A 98 7.79 2.59 -5.34
C VAL A 98 7.93 3.06 -3.90
N SER A 99 8.76 2.38 -3.12
CA SER A 99 9.00 2.74 -1.71
C SER A 99 9.90 3.96 -1.58
N SER A 100 9.77 4.71 -0.49
CA SER A 100 10.65 5.85 -0.19
C SER A 100 12.13 5.45 -0.08
N HIS A 101 12.43 4.28 0.48
CA HIS A 101 13.77 3.71 0.51
C HIS A 101 14.33 3.48 -0.91
N ALA A 102 13.49 3.03 -1.83
CA ALA A 102 13.91 2.80 -3.21
C ALA A 102 14.21 4.11 -3.94
N LEU A 103 13.45 5.16 -3.66
CA LEU A 103 13.69 6.50 -4.20
C LEU A 103 14.97 7.09 -3.63
N ASP A 104 15.13 7.08 -2.32
CA ASP A 104 16.35 7.55 -1.64
C ASP A 104 17.61 6.79 -2.12
N GLN A 105 17.49 5.49 -2.33
CA GLN A 105 18.56 4.62 -2.83
C GLN A 105 18.65 4.57 -4.36
N ARG A 106 17.92 5.42 -5.08
CA ARG A 106 17.94 5.51 -6.56
C ARG A 106 17.68 4.19 -7.30
N ARG A 107 16.92 3.27 -6.69
CA ARG A 107 16.63 1.95 -7.28
C ARG A 107 15.84 2.03 -8.57
N VAL A 108 15.06 3.10 -8.76
CA VAL A 108 14.25 3.33 -9.97
C VAL A 108 14.95 4.20 -11.01
N ALA A 109 16.22 4.62 -10.77
CA ALA A 109 16.99 5.35 -11.76
C ALA A 109 17.09 4.55 -13.07
N GLY A 110 16.92 5.24 -14.21
CA GLY A 110 16.88 4.61 -15.53
C GLY A 110 15.53 4.01 -15.92
N THR A 111 14.51 4.09 -15.04
CA THR A 111 13.12 3.74 -15.35
C THR A 111 12.35 5.01 -15.71
N ARG A 112 11.57 4.96 -16.80
CA ARG A 112 10.61 5.99 -17.16
C ARG A 112 9.21 5.54 -16.78
N PHE A 113 8.54 6.30 -15.94
CA PHE A 113 7.15 6.05 -15.56
C PHE A 113 6.20 6.82 -16.49
N ARG A 114 5.23 6.12 -17.06
CA ARG A 114 4.14 6.76 -17.79
C ARG A 114 3.23 7.53 -16.84
N VAL A 115 2.99 6.96 -15.66
CA VAL A 115 2.24 7.61 -14.57
C VAL A 115 2.96 7.34 -13.25
N ALA A 116 3.19 8.39 -12.45
CA ALA A 116 3.57 8.32 -11.06
C ALA A 116 2.38 8.69 -10.18
N ALA A 117 2.08 7.88 -9.18
CA ALA A 117 0.95 8.14 -8.30
C ALA A 117 1.37 8.27 -6.83
N PHE A 118 0.70 9.18 -6.12
CA PHE A 118 0.87 9.41 -4.68
C PHE A 118 -0.44 9.18 -3.95
N THR A 119 -0.44 8.24 -3.01
CA THR A 119 -1.64 7.90 -2.22
C THR A 119 -1.77 8.75 -0.96
N ASN A 120 -0.76 8.73 -0.09
CA ASN A 120 -0.77 9.46 1.18
C ASN A 120 0.62 9.54 1.83
N LEU A 121 0.73 10.32 2.92
CA LEU A 121 1.87 10.36 3.81
C LEU A 121 1.40 10.28 5.25
N GLY A 122 1.79 9.24 5.97
CA GLY A 122 1.62 9.05 7.40
C GLY A 122 2.95 8.78 8.09
N VAL A 123 2.92 8.58 9.39
CA VAL A 123 4.15 8.35 10.19
C VAL A 123 4.66 6.93 9.98
N ASP A 124 5.80 6.80 9.30
CA ASP A 124 6.54 5.54 9.12
C ASP A 124 7.98 5.82 8.70
N HIS A 125 8.86 4.83 8.82
CA HIS A 125 10.24 4.87 8.33
C HIS A 125 11.09 6.06 8.82
N LEU A 126 10.79 6.63 10.00
CA LEU A 126 11.59 7.70 10.59
C LEU A 126 12.97 7.22 11.08
N ASP A 127 13.12 5.94 11.33
CA ASP A 127 14.40 5.26 11.58
C ASP A 127 15.36 5.43 10.40
N HIS A 128 14.86 5.46 9.16
CA HIS A 128 15.64 5.66 7.94
C HIS A 128 15.73 7.14 7.54
N HIS A 129 14.60 7.82 7.46
CA HIS A 129 14.53 9.19 6.93
C HIS A 129 14.85 10.28 7.98
N GLY A 130 14.76 9.96 9.27
CA GLY A 130 15.02 10.86 10.39
C GLY A 130 13.89 11.88 10.63
N THR A 131 13.28 12.45 9.59
CA THR A 131 12.19 13.44 9.69
C THR A 131 11.09 13.21 8.67
N MET A 132 9.86 13.64 8.98
CA MET A 132 8.73 13.61 8.04
C MET A 132 9.02 14.41 6.77
N GLU A 133 9.77 15.52 6.86
CA GLU A 133 10.14 16.31 5.68
C GLU A 133 11.05 15.53 4.73
N ARG A 134 12.08 14.85 5.22
CA ARG A 134 12.93 13.99 4.38
C ARG A 134 12.16 12.82 3.80
N TYR A 135 11.23 12.26 4.56
CA TYR A 135 10.36 11.19 4.09
C TYR A 135 9.44 11.65 2.97
N TYR A 136 8.85 12.85 3.10
CA TYR A 136 8.09 13.50 2.05
C TYR A 136 8.94 13.75 0.79
N GLN A 137 10.11 14.40 0.94
CA GLN A 137 11.02 14.71 -0.16
C GLN A 137 11.48 13.45 -0.92
N ALA A 138 11.74 12.36 -0.20
CA ALA A 138 12.06 11.08 -0.83
C ALA A 138 10.94 10.62 -1.76
N LYS A 139 9.66 10.72 -1.36
CA LYS A 139 8.52 10.37 -2.22
C LYS A 139 8.30 11.38 -3.34
N ALA A 140 8.41 12.67 -3.05
CA ALA A 140 8.24 13.76 -4.02
C ALA A 140 9.25 13.68 -5.19
N SER A 141 10.43 13.09 -4.95
CA SER A 141 11.46 12.91 -5.97
C SER A 141 11.04 12.03 -7.16
N LEU A 142 9.93 11.29 -7.06
CA LEU A 142 9.36 10.53 -8.17
C LEU A 142 8.67 11.43 -9.23
N PHE A 143 8.19 12.60 -8.82
CA PHE A 143 7.30 13.47 -9.61
C PHE A 143 8.07 14.56 -10.35
N VAL A 144 9.10 14.16 -11.08
CA VAL A 144 10.00 15.05 -11.83
C VAL A 144 10.04 14.65 -13.31
N PRO A 145 10.34 15.60 -14.24
CA PRO A 145 10.35 15.34 -15.68
C PRO A 145 11.28 14.20 -16.12
N ASP A 146 12.36 13.96 -15.37
CA ASP A 146 13.32 12.89 -15.69
C ASP A 146 12.78 11.49 -15.40
N LEU A 147 11.78 11.36 -14.51
CA LEU A 147 11.24 10.07 -14.08
C LEU A 147 9.84 9.80 -14.57
N ALA A 148 8.94 10.78 -14.62
CA ALA A 148 7.54 10.53 -14.92
C ALA A 148 6.95 11.52 -15.94
N ASP A 149 5.94 11.05 -16.71
CA ASP A 149 5.23 11.85 -17.70
C ASP A 149 3.99 12.55 -17.11
N LEU A 150 3.30 11.87 -16.18
CA LEU A 150 2.06 12.31 -15.55
C LEU A 150 2.09 11.99 -14.06
N ALA A 151 1.65 12.91 -13.23
CA ALA A 151 1.38 12.71 -11.81
C ALA A 151 -0.13 12.47 -11.58
N VAL A 152 -0.45 11.51 -10.71
CA VAL A 152 -1.78 11.35 -10.10
C VAL A 152 -1.61 11.45 -8.59
N VAL A 153 -2.22 12.44 -7.96
CA VAL A 153 -1.98 12.77 -6.56
C VAL A 153 -3.29 12.82 -5.79
N ASP A 154 -3.40 12.07 -4.71
CA ASP A 154 -4.52 12.19 -3.78
C ASP A 154 -4.38 13.48 -2.96
N ALA A 155 -4.91 14.58 -3.48
CA ALA A 155 -4.85 15.91 -2.87
C ALA A 155 -5.89 16.12 -1.74
N ARG A 156 -6.64 15.10 -1.36
CA ARG A 156 -7.52 15.16 -0.18
C ARG A 156 -6.70 15.19 1.12
N THR A 157 -5.44 14.75 1.08
CA THR A 157 -4.50 14.83 2.21
C THR A 157 -3.65 16.11 2.16
N PRO A 158 -3.17 16.64 3.31
CA PRO A 158 -2.28 17.81 3.33
C PRO A 158 -0.99 17.60 2.51
N ALA A 159 -0.37 16.43 2.62
CA ALA A 159 0.85 16.12 1.87
C ALA A 159 0.59 15.99 0.36
N GLY A 160 -0.58 15.47 -0.02
CA GLY A 160 -0.97 15.38 -1.43
C GLY A 160 -1.25 16.78 -2.02
N ARG A 161 -1.94 17.67 -1.30
CA ARG A 161 -2.12 19.07 -1.75
C ARG A 161 -0.78 19.75 -1.99
N ARG A 162 0.13 19.64 -1.00
CA ARG A 162 1.49 20.16 -1.14
C ARG A 162 2.20 19.61 -2.37
N LEU A 163 2.13 18.30 -2.59
CA LEU A 163 2.77 17.67 -3.75
C LEU A 163 2.16 18.15 -5.07
N ALA A 164 0.85 18.29 -5.14
CA ALA A 164 0.17 18.80 -6.34
C ALA A 164 0.61 20.24 -6.67
N ASP A 165 0.82 21.08 -5.65
CA ASP A 165 1.30 22.46 -5.80
C ASP A 165 2.80 22.51 -6.21
N GLU A 166 3.63 21.61 -5.69
CA GLU A 166 5.06 21.55 -5.98
C GLU A 166 5.41 20.76 -7.26
N CYS A 167 4.45 20.01 -7.83
CA CYS A 167 4.67 19.10 -8.93
C CYS A 167 5.11 19.83 -10.20
N SER A 168 6.22 19.38 -10.82
CA SER A 168 6.79 20.01 -12.01
C SER A 168 6.42 19.32 -13.33
N ILE A 169 5.56 18.29 -13.27
CA ILE A 169 5.00 17.58 -14.43
C ILE A 169 3.48 17.73 -14.46
N PRO A 170 2.80 17.44 -15.60
CA PRO A 170 1.33 17.41 -15.63
C PRO A 170 0.77 16.61 -14.46
N CYS A 171 -0.19 17.21 -13.72
CA CYS A 171 -0.68 16.64 -12.48
C CYS A 171 -2.22 16.57 -12.47
N VAL A 172 -2.76 15.42 -12.17
CA VAL A 172 -4.16 15.18 -11.81
C VAL A 172 -4.24 15.14 -10.29
N ALA A 173 -4.77 16.21 -9.70
CA ALA A 173 -4.99 16.33 -8.26
C ALA A 173 -6.42 15.87 -7.92
N ILE A 174 -6.56 14.74 -7.23
CA ILE A 174 -7.85 14.21 -6.79
C ILE A 174 -8.35 15.02 -5.59
N SER A 175 -9.57 15.51 -5.67
CA SER A 175 -10.25 16.27 -4.62
C SER A 175 -11.48 15.55 -4.07
N ASP A 176 -12.06 16.07 -2.99
CA ASP A 176 -13.31 15.52 -2.43
C ASP A 176 -14.50 15.66 -3.40
N ALA A 177 -14.44 16.60 -4.35
CA ALA A 177 -15.49 16.76 -5.37
C ALA A 177 -15.47 15.66 -6.44
N ASP A 178 -14.39 14.90 -6.54
CA ASP A 178 -14.24 13.83 -7.55
C ASP A 178 -14.86 12.50 -7.12
N VAL A 179 -15.25 12.36 -5.84
CA VAL A 179 -15.75 11.10 -5.27
C VAL A 179 -16.83 11.34 -4.22
N GLU A 180 -17.95 10.65 -4.34
CA GLU A 180 -19.04 10.63 -3.36
C GLU A 180 -19.32 9.18 -2.96
N ILE A 181 -19.12 8.84 -1.69
CA ILE A 181 -19.36 7.49 -1.17
C ILE A 181 -20.84 7.38 -0.75
N SER A 182 -21.57 6.45 -1.35
CA SER A 182 -22.99 6.19 -1.07
C SER A 182 -23.21 5.00 -0.14
N GLU A 183 -22.33 3.98 -0.16
CA GLU A 183 -22.45 2.80 0.71
C GLU A 183 -21.07 2.22 1.05
N LEU A 184 -20.89 1.82 2.31
CA LEU A 184 -19.75 1.02 2.77
C LEU A 184 -20.25 -0.28 3.40
N ARG A 185 -19.69 -1.41 2.97
CA ARG A 185 -19.89 -2.75 3.54
C ARG A 185 -18.53 -3.42 3.77
N PRO A 186 -18.43 -4.47 4.58
CA PRO A 186 -17.14 -5.14 4.81
C PRO A 186 -16.45 -5.65 3.55
N SER A 187 -17.20 -6.12 2.55
CA SER A 187 -16.68 -6.73 1.32
C SER A 187 -16.92 -5.91 0.05
N ARG A 188 -17.59 -4.75 0.15
CA ARG A 188 -17.90 -3.89 -1.00
C ARG A 188 -18.12 -2.45 -0.60
N SER A 189 -17.91 -1.54 -1.58
CA SER A 189 -18.21 -0.12 -1.44
C SER A 189 -18.92 0.40 -2.70
N ARG A 190 -19.87 1.32 -2.54
CA ARG A 190 -20.47 2.06 -3.66
C ARG A 190 -20.09 3.52 -3.57
N PHE A 191 -19.70 4.08 -4.69
CA PHE A 191 -19.33 5.48 -4.79
C PHE A 191 -19.53 5.99 -6.21
N THR A 192 -19.62 7.31 -6.36
CA THR A 192 -19.59 7.98 -7.66
C THR A 192 -18.20 8.53 -7.92
N TRP A 193 -17.65 8.26 -9.10
CA TRP A 193 -16.38 8.82 -9.58
C TRP A 193 -16.62 9.50 -10.93
N ARG A 194 -16.30 10.79 -11.04
CA ARG A 194 -16.51 11.61 -12.25
C ARG A 194 -17.93 11.44 -12.84
N GLY A 195 -18.95 11.37 -11.98
CA GLY A 195 -20.35 11.22 -12.36
C GLY A 195 -20.77 9.80 -12.75
N HIS A 196 -19.90 8.79 -12.64
CA HIS A 196 -20.21 7.38 -12.87
C HIS A 196 -20.28 6.62 -11.56
N GLU A 197 -21.37 5.85 -11.37
CA GLU A 197 -21.54 4.97 -10.22
C GLU A 197 -20.61 3.75 -10.36
N VAL A 198 -19.93 3.40 -9.26
CA VAL A 198 -19.00 2.25 -9.16
C VAL A 198 -19.41 1.39 -7.97
N GLU A 199 -19.59 0.11 -8.19
CA GLU A 199 -19.67 -0.90 -7.13
C GLU A 199 -18.32 -1.64 -7.05
N LEU A 200 -17.49 -1.24 -6.11
CA LEU A 200 -16.16 -1.82 -5.89
C LEU A 200 -16.29 -3.04 -4.98
N PRO A 201 -15.80 -4.24 -5.34
CA PRO A 201 -15.84 -5.43 -4.50
C PRO A 201 -14.76 -5.43 -3.40
N LEU A 202 -14.52 -4.28 -2.80
CA LEU A 202 -13.61 -4.03 -1.69
C LEU A 202 -14.30 -3.13 -0.66
N GLY A 203 -14.22 -3.49 0.61
CA GLY A 203 -14.77 -2.69 1.71
C GLY A 203 -13.81 -1.61 2.19
N GLY A 204 -14.35 -0.60 2.89
CA GLY A 204 -13.61 0.45 3.56
C GLY A 204 -13.32 1.69 2.70
N ALA A 205 -13.47 2.87 3.31
CA ALA A 205 -13.31 4.17 2.64
C ALA A 205 -11.91 4.36 2.05
N PHE A 206 -10.85 3.84 2.71
CA PHE A 206 -9.50 3.91 2.18
C PHE A 206 -9.31 3.07 0.90
N ASN A 207 -10.09 1.98 0.71
CA ASN A 207 -10.07 1.22 -0.55
C ASN A 207 -10.81 1.97 -1.66
N VAL A 208 -11.84 2.75 -1.34
CA VAL A 208 -12.43 3.71 -2.30
C VAL A 208 -11.37 4.73 -2.71
N ALA A 209 -10.60 5.26 -1.75
CA ALA A 209 -9.50 6.18 -2.05
C ALA A 209 -8.46 5.56 -2.98
N ASN A 210 -8.01 4.34 -2.71
CA ASN A 210 -7.07 3.60 -3.55
C ASN A 210 -7.66 3.34 -4.95
N ALA A 211 -8.96 3.01 -5.04
CA ALA A 211 -9.65 2.76 -6.30
C ALA A 211 -9.78 4.03 -7.15
N VAL A 212 -10.04 5.18 -6.54
CA VAL A 212 -10.07 6.46 -7.26
C VAL A 212 -8.69 6.84 -7.79
N VAL A 213 -7.62 6.65 -7.02
CA VAL A 213 -6.25 6.82 -7.51
C VAL A 213 -5.97 5.88 -8.68
N ALA A 214 -6.35 4.60 -8.57
CA ALA A 214 -6.20 3.62 -9.66
C ALA A 214 -7.02 4.01 -10.91
N ALA A 215 -8.23 4.52 -10.72
CA ALA A 215 -9.09 5.00 -11.81
C ALA A 215 -8.44 6.16 -12.57
N GLU A 216 -7.92 7.16 -11.87
CA GLU A 216 -7.23 8.30 -12.48
C GLU A 216 -5.94 7.87 -13.20
N ILE A 217 -5.19 6.90 -12.67
CA ILE A 217 -4.04 6.31 -13.34
C ILE A 217 -4.45 5.70 -14.67
N VAL A 218 -5.46 4.81 -14.67
CA VAL A 218 -5.87 4.10 -15.88
C VAL A 218 -6.52 5.05 -16.89
N HIS A 219 -7.33 6.02 -16.43
CA HIS A 219 -7.88 7.07 -17.29
C HIS A 219 -6.77 7.89 -17.95
N GLY A 220 -5.71 8.23 -17.21
CA GLY A 220 -4.53 8.92 -17.73
C GLY A 220 -3.73 8.13 -18.79
N LEU A 221 -3.97 6.81 -18.91
CA LEU A 221 -3.42 5.95 -19.97
C LEU A 221 -4.30 5.87 -21.22
N GLY A 222 -5.45 6.58 -21.26
CA GLY A 222 -6.29 6.76 -22.43
C GLY A 222 -7.70 6.15 -22.40
N PRO A 223 -8.05 5.13 -21.59
CA PRO A 223 -9.42 4.62 -21.52
C PRO A 223 -10.43 5.70 -21.09
N SER A 224 -11.68 5.58 -21.54
CA SER A 224 -12.73 6.51 -21.16
C SER A 224 -13.12 6.35 -19.67
N VAL A 225 -13.71 7.40 -19.06
CA VAL A 225 -14.21 7.33 -17.68
C VAL A 225 -15.21 6.19 -17.51
N ALA A 226 -16.13 6.02 -18.47
CA ALA A 226 -17.14 4.96 -18.42
C ALA A 226 -16.51 3.55 -18.45
N ASP A 227 -15.50 3.32 -19.31
CA ASP A 227 -14.81 2.02 -19.38
C ASP A 227 -14.08 1.71 -18.08
N VAL A 228 -13.38 2.71 -17.50
CA VAL A 228 -12.67 2.55 -16.23
C VAL A 228 -13.64 2.29 -15.08
N ALA A 229 -14.75 3.05 -15.00
CA ALA A 229 -15.78 2.84 -13.98
C ALA A 229 -16.39 1.43 -14.06
N GLY A 230 -16.70 0.95 -15.27
CA GLY A 230 -17.17 -0.42 -15.50
C GLY A 230 -16.11 -1.47 -15.09
N ALA A 231 -14.84 -1.27 -15.43
CA ALA A 231 -13.77 -2.20 -15.12
C ALA A 231 -13.45 -2.28 -13.62
N LEU A 232 -13.63 -1.19 -12.85
CA LEU A 232 -13.47 -1.19 -11.39
C LEU A 232 -14.41 -2.17 -10.68
N THR A 233 -15.59 -2.46 -11.24
CA THR A 233 -16.53 -3.44 -10.67
C THR A 233 -15.99 -4.87 -10.71
N LEU A 234 -14.96 -5.11 -11.51
CA LEU A 234 -14.29 -6.41 -11.68
C LEU A 234 -12.97 -6.49 -10.88
N ALA A 235 -12.66 -5.47 -10.09
CA ALA A 235 -11.45 -5.46 -9.27
C ALA A 235 -11.45 -6.65 -8.30
N SER A 236 -10.29 -7.30 -8.15
CA SER A 236 -10.16 -8.44 -7.25
C SER A 236 -9.80 -8.00 -5.84
N ALA A 237 -10.24 -8.78 -4.85
CA ALA A 237 -9.76 -8.64 -3.48
C ALA A 237 -8.24 -8.82 -3.43
N VAL A 238 -7.58 -8.03 -2.59
CA VAL A 238 -6.13 -8.07 -2.43
C VAL A 238 -5.80 -8.86 -1.17
N PRO A 239 -5.07 -9.98 -1.26
CA PRO A 239 -4.76 -10.81 -0.10
C PRO A 239 -4.17 -9.98 1.05
N GLY A 240 -4.75 -10.13 2.24
CA GLY A 240 -4.33 -9.42 3.45
C GLY A 240 -4.50 -7.90 3.44
N ARG A 241 -5.40 -7.34 2.61
CA ARG A 241 -5.71 -5.91 2.54
C ARG A 241 -7.21 -5.69 2.71
N PHE A 242 -7.67 -5.54 3.96
CA PHE A 242 -9.08 -5.53 4.35
C PHE A 242 -9.85 -6.70 3.73
N GLU A 243 -9.20 -7.84 3.71
CA GLU A 243 -9.73 -9.07 3.13
C GLU A 243 -10.78 -9.66 4.04
N THR A 244 -11.99 -9.83 3.53
CA THR A 244 -13.08 -10.46 4.26
C THR A 244 -13.00 -11.97 4.12
N VAL A 245 -12.95 -12.68 5.26
CA VAL A 245 -12.98 -14.15 5.31
C VAL A 245 -14.41 -14.61 5.60
N ALA A 246 -14.99 -15.38 4.67
CA ALA A 246 -16.37 -15.86 4.74
C ALA A 246 -16.40 -17.40 4.71
N GLU A 247 -16.52 -18.01 5.89
CA GLU A 247 -16.62 -19.47 6.09
C GLU A 247 -17.98 -19.89 6.68
N GLY A 248 -19.01 -19.06 6.50
CA GLY A 248 -20.36 -19.29 7.01
C GLY A 248 -20.60 -18.87 8.47
N GLN A 249 -19.64 -18.19 9.09
CA GLN A 249 -19.79 -17.63 10.44
C GLN A 249 -20.80 -16.45 10.44
N PRO A 250 -21.54 -16.22 11.55
CA PRO A 250 -22.54 -15.16 11.63
C PRO A 250 -21.98 -13.77 11.96
N PHE A 251 -20.67 -13.62 11.99
CA PHE A 251 -19.93 -12.39 12.24
C PHE A 251 -18.93 -12.12 11.11
N THR A 252 -18.47 -10.89 10.99
CA THR A 252 -17.48 -10.52 9.97
C THR A 252 -16.05 -10.79 10.47
N VAL A 253 -15.21 -11.36 9.61
CA VAL A 253 -13.78 -11.49 9.86
C VAL A 253 -13.03 -10.74 8.76
N VAL A 254 -12.12 -9.86 9.17
CA VAL A 254 -11.28 -9.07 8.24
C VAL A 254 -9.81 -9.31 8.57
N VAL A 255 -9.01 -9.55 7.54
CA VAL A 255 -7.55 -9.67 7.63
C VAL A 255 -6.90 -8.46 6.97
N ASP A 256 -5.97 -7.79 7.66
CA ASP A 256 -5.26 -6.64 7.11
C ASP A 256 -3.77 -6.62 7.48
N TYR A 257 -2.98 -5.99 6.64
CA TYR A 257 -1.53 -5.82 6.81
C TYR A 257 -1.15 -4.61 7.67
N ALA A 258 -2.10 -3.86 8.20
CA ALA A 258 -1.86 -2.66 9.00
C ALA A 258 -0.91 -2.95 10.18
N HIS A 259 0.29 -2.35 10.14
CA HIS A 259 1.39 -2.57 11.10
C HIS A 259 2.04 -1.26 11.53
N THR A 260 1.39 -0.13 11.24
CA THR A 260 1.75 1.22 11.69
C THR A 260 0.57 1.84 12.45
N PRO A 261 0.79 2.86 13.31
CA PRO A 261 -0.30 3.54 14.02
C PRO A 261 -1.38 4.05 13.07
N ASP A 262 -1.01 4.85 12.06
CA ASP A 262 -1.94 5.42 11.08
C ASP A 262 -2.66 4.34 10.26
N GLY A 263 -1.94 3.25 9.89
CA GLY A 263 -2.55 2.12 9.20
C GLY A 263 -3.56 1.37 10.06
N LEU A 264 -3.23 1.16 11.34
CA LEU A 264 -4.14 0.50 12.29
C LEU A 264 -5.36 1.38 12.59
N GLU A 265 -5.18 2.70 12.72
CA GLU A 265 -6.26 3.66 12.89
C GLU A 265 -7.22 3.62 11.70
N ALA A 266 -6.70 3.76 10.49
CA ALA A 266 -7.51 3.75 9.27
C ALA A 266 -8.31 2.45 9.08
N VAL A 267 -7.69 1.28 9.37
CA VAL A 267 -8.40 -0.01 9.24
C VAL A 267 -9.43 -0.21 10.34
N LEU A 268 -9.18 0.26 11.57
CA LEU A 268 -10.16 0.21 12.67
C LEU A 268 -11.34 1.15 12.43
N GLU A 269 -11.09 2.36 11.93
CA GLU A 269 -12.16 3.29 11.55
C GLU A 269 -13.04 2.71 10.43
N ALA A 270 -12.41 2.11 9.41
CA ALA A 270 -13.14 1.46 8.34
C ALA A 270 -13.94 0.24 8.83
N ALA A 271 -13.38 -0.56 9.74
CA ALA A 271 -14.06 -1.67 10.38
C ALA A 271 -15.23 -1.19 11.25
N ARG A 272 -15.05 -0.10 11.98
CA ARG A 272 -16.11 0.52 12.79
C ARG A 272 -17.26 1.04 11.92
N ALA A 273 -16.97 1.64 10.78
CA ALA A 273 -17.99 2.16 9.87
C ALA A 273 -18.90 1.09 9.27
N VAL A 274 -18.49 -0.19 9.31
CA VAL A 274 -19.23 -1.33 8.77
C VAL A 274 -19.63 -2.35 9.85
N THR A 275 -19.49 -2.00 11.13
CA THR A 275 -19.78 -2.87 12.29
C THR A 275 -20.96 -2.32 13.06
N ASP A 276 -22.03 -3.11 13.16
CA ASP A 276 -23.23 -2.75 13.92
C ASP A 276 -23.07 -3.04 15.43
N ASN A 277 -22.19 -4.00 15.77
CA ASN A 277 -21.98 -4.46 17.15
C ASN A 277 -20.51 -4.27 17.61
N SER A 278 -19.93 -5.29 18.25
CA SER A 278 -18.59 -5.21 18.81
C SER A 278 -17.50 -5.32 17.76
N LEU A 279 -16.50 -4.42 17.83
CA LEU A 279 -15.27 -4.48 17.06
C LEU A 279 -14.16 -5.09 17.92
N VAL A 280 -13.66 -6.24 17.50
CA VAL A 280 -12.55 -6.96 18.16
C VAL A 280 -11.31 -6.82 17.30
N VAL A 281 -10.17 -6.42 17.87
CA VAL A 281 -8.89 -6.39 17.15
C VAL A 281 -7.90 -7.39 17.73
N VAL A 282 -7.23 -8.15 16.84
CA VAL A 282 -6.10 -9.01 17.17
C VAL A 282 -4.88 -8.49 16.42
N PHE A 283 -3.85 -8.03 17.15
CA PHE A 283 -2.67 -7.47 16.52
C PHE A 283 -1.40 -7.63 17.37
N GLY A 284 -0.26 -7.39 16.76
CA GLY A 284 1.06 -7.32 17.39
C GLY A 284 1.96 -6.36 16.64
N ALA A 285 3.24 -6.32 17.00
CA ALA A 285 4.24 -5.53 16.32
C ALA A 285 5.52 -6.34 16.05
N GLY A 286 6.20 -6.03 14.95
CA GLY A 286 7.47 -6.66 14.62
C GLY A 286 8.64 -6.18 15.47
N GLY A 287 9.60 -7.07 15.75
CA GLY A 287 10.89 -6.75 16.34
C GLY A 287 11.90 -6.23 15.31
N ASP A 288 13.02 -5.67 15.78
CA ASP A 288 14.09 -5.06 14.97
C ASP A 288 13.55 -4.03 13.94
N ARG A 289 12.58 -3.24 14.39
CA ARG A 289 11.91 -2.16 13.67
C ARG A 289 11.70 -0.97 14.60
N ASP A 290 11.15 0.11 14.07
CA ASP A 290 10.81 1.29 14.86
C ASP A 290 9.95 0.91 16.09
N ALA A 291 10.56 0.97 17.29
CA ALA A 291 9.89 0.63 18.53
C ALA A 291 8.95 1.75 19.02
N THR A 292 9.13 2.98 18.54
CA THR A 292 8.35 4.16 18.99
C THR A 292 6.87 4.07 18.59
N LYS A 293 6.57 3.30 17.54
CA LYS A 293 5.20 3.06 17.07
C LYS A 293 4.39 2.13 17.97
N ARG A 294 5.03 1.27 18.80
CA ARG A 294 4.34 0.24 19.59
C ARG A 294 3.34 0.83 20.61
N PRO A 295 3.71 1.81 21.44
CA PRO A 295 2.75 2.45 22.34
C PRO A 295 1.61 3.16 21.59
N GLN A 296 1.92 3.79 20.45
CA GLN A 296 0.93 4.47 19.63
C GLN A 296 -0.10 3.49 19.06
N MET A 297 0.34 2.31 18.59
CA MET A 297 -0.56 1.24 18.12
C MET A 297 -1.44 0.73 19.26
N GLY A 298 -0.89 0.62 20.49
CA GLY A 298 -1.66 0.27 21.70
C GLY A 298 -2.77 1.29 21.98
N ASP A 299 -2.44 2.58 21.98
CA ASP A 299 -3.41 3.67 22.17
C ASP A 299 -4.53 3.62 21.11
N VAL A 300 -4.16 3.55 19.85
CA VAL A 300 -5.11 3.48 18.71
C VAL A 300 -6.06 2.29 18.87
N ALA A 301 -5.52 1.09 19.12
CA ALA A 301 -6.33 -0.11 19.31
C ALA A 301 -7.32 0.04 20.46
N ARG A 302 -6.86 0.58 21.63
CA ARG A 302 -7.72 0.72 22.82
C ARG A 302 -8.79 1.81 22.67
N ARG A 303 -8.52 2.84 21.86
CA ARG A 303 -9.45 3.93 21.57
C ARG A 303 -10.58 3.52 20.62
N LEU A 304 -10.27 2.70 19.62
CA LEU A 304 -11.17 2.44 18.50
C LEU A 304 -11.85 1.07 18.53
N ALA A 305 -11.27 0.06 19.22
CA ALA A 305 -11.87 -1.26 19.36
C ALA A 305 -12.55 -1.46 20.71
N ASP A 306 -13.63 -2.22 20.75
CA ASP A 306 -14.33 -2.60 21.99
C ASP A 306 -13.55 -3.66 22.76
N ARG A 307 -12.91 -4.60 22.02
CA ARG A 307 -12.09 -5.66 22.59
C ARG A 307 -10.73 -5.72 21.88
N VAL A 308 -9.67 -5.80 22.68
CA VAL A 308 -8.28 -5.79 22.19
C VAL A 308 -7.56 -7.06 22.64
N VAL A 309 -7.05 -7.81 21.67
CA VAL A 309 -6.21 -8.99 21.87
C VAL A 309 -4.80 -8.66 21.35
N VAL A 310 -3.80 -8.64 22.22
CA VAL A 310 -2.40 -8.41 21.84
C VAL A 310 -1.70 -9.75 21.71
N THR A 311 -0.96 -9.93 20.63
CA THR A 311 -0.25 -11.17 20.32
C THR A 311 1.12 -10.89 19.69
N ASP A 312 1.92 -11.95 19.51
CA ASP A 312 3.16 -11.82 18.75
C ASP A 312 2.91 -11.60 17.26
N ASP A 313 3.82 -10.84 16.67
CA ASP A 313 4.01 -10.75 15.22
C ASP A 313 5.32 -11.47 14.86
N ASN A 314 6.26 -10.84 14.15
CA ASN A 314 7.58 -11.36 13.86
C ASN A 314 8.61 -10.75 14.83
N PRO A 315 8.94 -11.40 15.95
CA PRO A 315 9.81 -10.79 16.99
C PRO A 315 11.27 -10.62 16.54
N ARG A 316 11.71 -11.36 15.53
CA ARG A 316 13.09 -11.38 15.03
C ARG A 316 14.10 -11.61 16.17
N GLY A 317 15.01 -10.65 16.44
CA GLY A 317 16.01 -10.72 17.50
C GLY A 317 15.55 -10.20 18.86
N GLU A 318 14.35 -9.63 18.96
CA GLU A 318 13.85 -9.04 20.21
C GLU A 318 13.03 -10.05 21.05
N ASP A 319 13.00 -9.83 22.37
CA ASP A 319 12.11 -10.58 23.27
C ASP A 319 10.63 -10.25 22.95
N PRO A 320 9.80 -11.24 22.60
CA PRO A 320 8.37 -11.04 22.33
C PRO A 320 7.64 -10.34 23.49
N SER A 321 7.99 -10.68 24.74
CA SER A 321 7.35 -10.09 25.91
C SER A 321 7.67 -8.60 26.06
N ALA A 322 8.87 -8.17 25.66
CA ALA A 322 9.24 -6.75 25.65
C ALA A 322 8.46 -5.98 24.57
N ILE A 323 8.26 -6.58 23.40
CA ILE A 323 7.46 -5.97 22.31
C ILE A 323 6.01 -5.79 22.78
N VAL A 324 5.39 -6.85 23.31
CA VAL A 324 4.01 -6.83 23.82
C VAL A 324 3.88 -5.83 24.97
N GLY A 325 4.85 -5.81 25.90
CA GLY A 325 4.89 -4.84 26.99
C GLY A 325 4.91 -3.39 26.51
N ALA A 326 5.66 -3.10 25.45
CA ALA A 326 5.70 -1.76 24.84
C ALA A 326 4.37 -1.36 24.19
N ILE A 327 3.64 -2.30 23.58
CA ILE A 327 2.29 -2.05 23.05
C ILE A 327 1.32 -1.73 24.19
N VAL A 328 1.29 -2.58 25.22
CA VAL A 328 0.37 -2.46 26.37
C VAL A 328 0.63 -1.17 27.15
N ALA A 329 1.88 -0.73 27.24
CA ALA A 329 2.25 0.52 27.93
C ALA A 329 1.62 1.77 27.30
N GLY A 330 1.20 1.71 26.03
CA GLY A 330 0.49 2.80 25.36
C GLY A 330 -1.03 2.81 25.59
N MET A 331 -1.59 1.77 26.21
CA MET A 331 -3.03 1.64 26.40
C MET A 331 -3.50 2.32 27.70
N ALA A 332 -4.58 3.10 27.63
CA ALA A 332 -5.20 3.72 28.82
C ALA A 332 -5.78 2.68 29.80
N THR A 333 -6.21 1.53 29.30
CA THR A 333 -6.68 0.38 30.08
C THR A 333 -6.07 -0.91 29.50
N PRO A 334 -5.81 -1.95 30.32
CA PRO A 334 -5.24 -3.20 29.83
C PRO A 334 -6.03 -3.81 28.65
N PRO A 335 -5.37 -4.58 27.76
CA PRO A 335 -6.06 -5.33 26.74
C PRO A 335 -6.94 -6.43 27.36
N ASP A 336 -7.92 -6.91 26.62
CA ASP A 336 -8.81 -8.00 27.07
C ASP A 336 -8.05 -9.34 27.17
N LEU A 337 -7.02 -9.52 26.34
CA LEU A 337 -6.14 -10.68 26.37
C LEU A 337 -4.75 -10.33 25.85
N VAL A 338 -3.73 -10.90 26.48
CA VAL A 338 -2.38 -11.06 25.93
C VAL A 338 -2.15 -12.56 25.72
N GLU A 339 -1.92 -12.97 24.47
CA GLU A 339 -1.62 -14.36 24.13
C GLU A 339 -0.50 -14.38 23.06
N HIS A 340 0.66 -14.88 23.42
CA HIS A 340 1.84 -14.92 22.55
C HIS A 340 1.67 -15.85 21.35
N ASP A 341 0.95 -16.96 21.49
CA ASP A 341 0.59 -17.81 20.37
C ASP A 341 -0.52 -17.13 19.52
N ARG A 342 -0.12 -16.57 18.37
CA ARG A 342 -1.03 -15.86 17.48
C ARG A 342 -2.23 -16.71 17.03
N ARG A 343 -2.04 -18.00 16.82
CA ARG A 343 -3.13 -18.91 16.46
C ARG A 343 -4.14 -19.04 17.60
N ARG A 344 -3.67 -19.12 18.85
CA ARG A 344 -4.54 -19.16 20.01
C ARG A 344 -5.24 -17.83 20.23
N ALA A 345 -4.54 -16.70 20.04
CA ALA A 345 -5.10 -15.36 20.11
C ALA A 345 -6.26 -15.19 19.12
N ILE A 346 -6.05 -15.56 17.86
CA ILE A 346 -7.10 -15.52 16.82
C ILE A 346 -8.28 -16.43 17.18
N ARG A 347 -8.01 -17.67 17.58
CA ARG A 347 -9.08 -18.61 18.00
C ARG A 347 -9.90 -18.06 19.16
N HIS A 348 -9.26 -17.43 20.14
CA HIS A 348 -9.95 -16.82 21.28
C HIS A 348 -10.89 -15.69 20.82
N ALA A 349 -10.41 -14.80 19.94
CA ALA A 349 -11.20 -13.72 19.41
C ALA A 349 -12.42 -14.24 18.62
N LEU A 350 -12.21 -15.24 17.74
CA LEU A 350 -13.28 -15.84 16.94
C LEU A 350 -14.30 -16.59 17.81
N ALA A 351 -13.86 -17.34 18.83
CA ALA A 351 -14.74 -18.08 19.74
C ALA A 351 -15.62 -17.17 20.59
N GLY A 352 -15.16 -15.96 20.88
CA GLY A 352 -15.89 -14.96 21.63
C GLY A 352 -16.76 -14.01 20.80
N ALA A 353 -16.74 -14.12 19.47
CA ALA A 353 -17.49 -13.27 18.57
C ALA A 353 -18.96 -13.73 18.43
N ARG A 354 -19.87 -12.78 18.26
CA ARG A 354 -21.32 -12.98 18.14
C ARG A 354 -21.80 -12.46 16.78
N ALA A 355 -23.02 -12.81 16.42
CA ALA A 355 -23.64 -12.29 15.21
C ALA A 355 -23.61 -10.75 15.17
N GLY A 356 -23.16 -10.20 14.05
CA GLY A 356 -23.00 -8.76 13.84
C GLY A 356 -21.69 -8.16 14.37
N ASP A 357 -20.86 -8.92 15.09
CA ASP A 357 -19.51 -8.47 15.47
C ASP A 357 -18.58 -8.44 14.27
N LEU A 358 -17.49 -7.67 14.38
CA LEU A 358 -16.36 -7.71 13.45
C LEU A 358 -15.07 -8.04 14.19
N VAL A 359 -14.37 -9.07 13.72
CA VAL A 359 -13.03 -9.46 14.19
C VAL A 359 -12.00 -9.05 13.15
N LEU A 360 -11.18 -8.07 13.49
CA LEU A 360 -10.05 -7.60 12.69
C LEU A 360 -8.76 -8.30 13.13
N VAL A 361 -8.10 -9.01 12.22
CA VAL A 361 -6.77 -9.60 12.41
C VAL A 361 -5.76 -8.76 11.65
N ALA A 362 -5.01 -7.91 12.37
CA ALA A 362 -4.08 -6.94 11.78
C ALA A 362 -2.61 -7.31 11.98
N GLY A 363 -1.74 -6.80 11.11
CA GLY A 363 -0.28 -6.86 11.18
C GLY A 363 0.37 -7.68 10.07
N LYS A 364 -0.04 -8.95 9.89
CA LYS A 364 0.59 -9.86 8.95
C LYS A 364 -0.05 -9.91 7.56
N GLY A 365 -1.33 -9.58 7.45
CA GLY A 365 -2.01 -9.65 6.17
C GLY A 365 -1.84 -11.01 5.49
N HIS A 366 -1.12 -11.02 4.37
CA HIS A 366 -0.85 -12.21 3.54
C HIS A 366 0.34 -13.07 4.00
N GLU A 367 1.06 -12.71 5.07
CA GLU A 367 2.21 -13.45 5.61
C GLU A 367 1.81 -14.66 6.46
#